data_929047a4d7a7041ea6a6896a779143a5
#
_entry.id   929047a4d7a7041ea6a6896a779143a5
#
_cell.length_a   1.000
_cell.length_b   1.000
_cell.length_c   1.000
_cell.angle_alpha   90.00
_cell.angle_beta   90.00
_cell.angle_gamma   90.00
#
_symmetry.space_group_name_H-M   'P 1'
#
loop_
_entity.id
_entity.type
_entity.pdbx_description
1 polymer ?
#
loop_
_entity_poly.entity_id
_entity_poly.type
_entity_poly.pdbx_seq_one_letter_code
_entity_poly.pdbx_strand_id
1 'polypeptide(L)'
;MKKYLLLSLLPLTAMAAPSLKGFEKTYQDWDLICDNTGTCNMAGYQEERDGSEHPVSILFTRSAGEQAPVTAQLALLPDDVGNKTAEIILNGQSLGTVPNISEDGNAKLSEKQTTELLTALKGNASIEVIFGEFKEKVSDKGAAAAMLKMDEFQQRLNTPSALI
;
A
#
# COMPACT_ATOMS: atom_id res chain seq x y z
N MET A 1 20.91 -55.93 38.35
CA MET A 1 21.60 -54.66 37.99
C MET A 1 20.59 -53.80 37.24
N LYS A 2 20.00 -52.78 37.88
CA LYS A 2 19.01 -51.86 37.28
C LYS A 2 19.77 -50.64 36.73
N LYS A 3 19.75 -50.47 35.39
CA LYS A 3 20.32 -49.28 34.73
C LYS A 3 19.25 -48.15 34.77
N TYR A 4 19.53 -47.07 35.48
CA TYR A 4 18.74 -45.86 35.49
C TYR A 4 19.17 -45.01 34.30
N LEU A 5 18.23 -44.78 33.34
CA LEU A 5 18.41 -43.87 32.20
C LEU A 5 18.02 -42.47 32.69
N LEU A 6 19.00 -41.60 32.89
CA LEU A 6 18.78 -40.18 33.20
C LEU A 6 18.39 -39.45 31.88
N LEU A 7 17.13 -39.11 31.80
CA LEU A 7 16.60 -38.26 30.73
C LEU A 7 16.88 -36.79 31.08
N SER A 8 17.87 -36.15 30.48
CA SER A 8 18.15 -34.74 30.65
C SER A 8 17.13 -33.90 29.88
N LEU A 9 16.22 -33.24 30.58
CA LEU A 9 15.35 -32.21 30.03
C LEU A 9 16.20 -30.94 29.82
N LEU A 10 16.48 -30.59 28.53
CA LEU A 10 17.02 -29.30 28.17
C LEU A 10 15.89 -28.25 28.17
N PRO A 11 16.06 -27.12 28.88
CA PRO A 11 15.06 -26.06 28.83
C PRO A 11 15.08 -25.40 27.44
N LEU A 12 13.93 -25.45 26.75
CA LEU A 12 13.69 -24.62 25.57
C LEU A 12 13.55 -23.17 26.04
N THR A 13 14.60 -22.38 25.87
CA THR A 13 14.50 -20.92 26.02
C THR A 13 13.76 -20.37 24.83
N ALA A 14 12.49 -20.02 24.98
CA ALA A 14 11.76 -19.24 24.01
C ALA A 14 12.38 -17.84 23.92
N MET A 15 13.15 -17.59 22.87
CA MET A 15 13.59 -16.23 22.54
C MET A 15 12.36 -15.45 22.06
N ALA A 16 11.89 -14.49 22.85
CA ALA A 16 10.90 -13.53 22.40
C ALA A 16 11.50 -12.75 21.21
N ALA A 17 10.82 -12.79 20.07
CA ALA A 17 11.19 -11.97 18.94
C ALA A 17 11.15 -10.48 19.36
N PRO A 18 12.12 -9.65 18.93
CA PRO A 18 12.09 -8.22 19.24
C PRO A 18 10.79 -7.64 18.68
N SER A 19 10.03 -6.92 19.52
CA SER A 19 8.83 -6.21 19.07
C SER A 19 9.25 -5.11 18.11
N LEU A 20 8.71 -5.12 16.88
CA LEU A 20 8.86 -4.01 15.95
C LEU A 20 8.23 -2.75 16.57
N LYS A 21 8.92 -1.64 16.47
CA LYS A 21 8.36 -0.34 16.86
C LYS A 21 7.67 0.24 15.62
N GLY A 22 6.43 0.69 15.76
CA GLY A 22 5.71 1.34 14.66
C GLY A 22 6.47 2.54 14.10
N PHE A 23 6.21 2.84 12.84
CA PHE A 23 6.86 3.90 12.08
C PHE A 23 5.82 4.69 11.29
N GLU A 24 5.94 6.01 11.28
CA GLU A 24 5.09 6.92 10.53
C GLU A 24 5.94 8.04 9.95
N LYS A 25 5.76 8.35 8.67
CA LYS A 25 6.41 9.47 8.01
C LYS A 25 5.72 9.86 6.70
N THR A 26 5.62 11.17 6.48
CA THR A 26 5.20 11.78 5.22
C THR A 26 6.37 11.98 4.28
N TYR A 27 6.19 11.62 3.02
CA TYR A 27 7.09 11.83 1.89
C TYR A 27 6.37 12.65 0.83
N GLN A 28 6.47 13.96 0.92
CA GLN A 28 5.72 14.91 0.06
C GLN A 28 4.20 14.61 0.11
N ASP A 29 3.63 14.08 -0.97
CA ASP A 29 2.20 13.80 -1.09
C ASP A 29 1.83 12.35 -0.71
N TRP A 30 2.77 11.63 -0.05
CA TRP A 30 2.59 10.24 0.38
C TRP A 30 2.86 10.06 1.86
N ASP A 31 1.93 9.42 2.56
CA ASP A 31 2.11 8.98 3.94
C ASP A 31 2.46 7.50 3.99
N LEU A 32 3.42 7.14 4.83
CA LEU A 32 3.75 5.75 5.14
C LEU A 32 3.58 5.51 6.63
N ILE A 33 2.74 4.54 6.98
CA ILE A 33 2.50 4.09 8.35
C ILE A 33 2.73 2.60 8.40
N CYS A 34 3.66 2.16 9.23
CA CYS A 34 3.90 0.75 9.50
C CYS A 34 3.65 0.45 10.98
N ASP A 35 2.88 -0.58 11.27
CA ASP A 35 2.55 -0.95 12.63
C ASP A 35 3.60 -1.88 13.28
N ASN A 36 3.40 -2.19 14.55
CA ASN A 36 4.27 -3.08 15.32
C ASN A 36 4.13 -4.57 14.94
N THR A 37 3.18 -4.93 14.09
CA THR A 37 3.05 -6.27 13.50
C THR A 37 3.83 -6.42 12.21
N GLY A 38 4.36 -5.31 11.67
CA GLY A 38 5.09 -5.26 10.41
C GLY A 38 4.20 -5.01 9.19
N THR A 39 2.91 -4.72 9.36
CA THR A 39 2.03 -4.29 8.27
C THR A 39 2.28 -2.83 7.97
N CYS A 40 2.44 -2.51 6.68
CA CYS A 40 2.64 -1.14 6.19
C CYS A 40 1.49 -0.69 5.30
N ASN A 41 1.06 0.54 5.50
CA ASN A 41 0.09 1.26 4.69
C ASN A 41 0.78 2.49 4.09
N MET A 42 0.68 2.65 2.78
CA MET A 42 1.22 3.78 2.03
C MET A 42 0.07 4.45 1.27
N ALA A 43 -0.26 5.68 1.66
CA ALA A 43 -1.35 6.45 1.08
C ALA A 43 -0.81 7.60 0.23
N GLY A 44 -1.22 7.66 -1.04
CA GLY A 44 -0.94 8.75 -1.95
C GLY A 44 -2.17 9.59 -2.20
N TYR A 45 -2.00 10.91 -2.15
CA TYR A 45 -3.08 11.88 -2.25
C TYR A 45 -3.05 12.60 -3.60
N GLN A 46 -4.15 13.28 -3.90
CA GLN A 46 -4.24 14.10 -5.10
C GLN A 46 -3.20 15.22 -5.12
N GLU A 47 -2.83 15.64 -6.32
CA GLU A 47 -2.08 16.89 -6.48
C GLU A 47 -2.91 18.06 -5.93
N GLU A 48 -2.28 18.89 -5.08
CA GLU A 48 -2.91 20.13 -4.64
C GLU A 48 -3.22 21.01 -5.87
N ARG A 49 -4.51 21.26 -6.08
CA ARG A 49 -5.01 22.24 -7.03
C ARG A 49 -5.90 23.21 -6.30
N ASP A 50 -5.75 24.47 -6.58
CA ASP A 50 -6.67 25.50 -6.09
C ASP A 50 -8.10 25.12 -6.52
N GLY A 51 -8.96 24.82 -5.55
CA GLY A 51 -10.39 24.60 -5.75
C GLY A 51 -10.84 23.19 -6.11
N SER A 52 -10.01 22.14 -5.96
CA SER A 52 -10.52 20.77 -6.05
C SER A 52 -11.37 20.44 -4.81
N GLU A 53 -12.66 20.19 -5.02
CA GLU A 53 -13.61 19.78 -3.99
C GLU A 53 -13.81 18.25 -3.96
N HIS A 54 -13.10 17.50 -4.84
CA HIS A 54 -13.27 16.07 -5.06
C HIS A 54 -11.99 15.29 -4.73
N PRO A 55 -11.63 15.13 -3.44
CA PRO A 55 -10.40 14.46 -3.06
C PRO A 55 -10.39 12.99 -3.49
N VAL A 56 -9.25 12.56 -4.01
CA VAL A 56 -8.96 11.18 -4.38
C VAL A 56 -7.66 10.73 -3.72
N SER A 57 -7.63 9.47 -3.28
CA SER A 57 -6.41 8.87 -2.77
C SER A 57 -6.31 7.39 -3.17
N ILE A 58 -5.07 6.88 -3.20
CA ILE A 58 -4.79 5.46 -3.39
C ILE A 58 -4.02 4.96 -2.17
N LEU A 59 -4.53 3.91 -1.54
CA LEU A 59 -3.92 3.24 -0.40
C LEU A 59 -3.33 1.91 -0.84
N PHE A 60 -2.02 1.72 -0.65
CA PHE A 60 -1.35 0.43 -0.79
C PHE A 60 -1.08 -0.17 0.58
N THR A 61 -1.44 -1.43 0.76
CA THR A 61 -1.22 -2.18 2.01
C THR A 61 -0.38 -3.41 1.72
N ARG A 62 0.70 -3.61 2.50
CA ARG A 62 1.49 -4.83 2.52
C ARG A 62 1.61 -5.35 3.95
N SER A 63 1.05 -6.54 4.19
CA SER A 63 1.18 -7.24 5.48
C SER A 63 2.63 -7.69 5.73
N ALA A 64 2.94 -8.01 6.97
CA ALA A 64 4.17 -8.71 7.31
C ALA A 64 4.22 -10.08 6.61
N GLY A 65 5.44 -10.58 6.36
CA GLY A 65 5.64 -11.91 5.75
C GLY A 65 6.40 -11.82 4.42
N GLU A 66 7.31 -12.77 4.17
CA GLU A 66 8.29 -12.70 3.07
C GLU A 66 7.71 -12.56 1.67
N GLN A 67 6.52 -13.07 1.44
CA GLN A 67 5.86 -13.07 0.14
C GLN A 67 4.48 -12.42 0.20
N ALA A 68 4.24 -11.58 1.21
CA ALA A 68 2.95 -10.87 1.33
C ALA A 68 2.74 -9.98 0.10
N PRO A 69 1.64 -10.17 -0.64
CA PRO A 69 1.33 -9.32 -1.78
C PRO A 69 0.96 -7.91 -1.30
N VAL A 70 1.16 -6.93 -2.17
CA VAL A 70 0.58 -5.60 -1.98
C VAL A 70 -0.85 -5.61 -2.50
N THR A 71 -1.76 -5.09 -1.73
CA THR A 71 -3.12 -4.79 -2.16
C THR A 71 -3.30 -3.29 -2.27
N ALA A 72 -4.21 -2.83 -3.14
CA ALA A 72 -4.51 -1.43 -3.28
C ALA A 72 -6.01 -1.14 -3.22
N GLN A 73 -6.35 0.03 -2.71
CA GLN A 73 -7.69 0.58 -2.66
C GLN A 73 -7.68 2.00 -3.19
N LEU A 74 -8.71 2.34 -3.96
CA LEU A 74 -9.06 3.70 -4.32
C LEU A 74 -10.03 4.23 -3.25
N ALA A 75 -9.85 5.48 -2.82
CA ALA A 75 -10.80 6.19 -1.96
C ALA A 75 -11.21 7.50 -2.61
N LEU A 76 -12.53 7.74 -2.66
CA LEU A 76 -13.21 8.92 -3.19
C LEU A 76 -14.13 9.47 -2.09
N LEU A 77 -14.56 10.72 -2.20
CA LEU A 77 -15.63 11.20 -1.32
C LEU A 77 -16.94 10.44 -1.61
N PRO A 78 -17.70 10.05 -0.56
CA PRO A 78 -18.96 9.33 -0.73
C PRO A 78 -19.99 10.06 -1.60
N ASP A 79 -20.04 11.39 -1.49
CA ASP A 79 -21.00 12.22 -2.24
C ASP A 79 -20.71 12.25 -3.75
N ASP A 80 -19.48 11.93 -4.17
CA ASP A 80 -19.04 11.92 -5.56
C ASP A 80 -19.33 10.58 -6.26
N VAL A 81 -19.77 9.56 -5.53
CA VAL A 81 -19.88 8.17 -5.99
C VAL A 81 -21.23 7.87 -6.67
N GLY A 82 -21.72 8.77 -7.54
CA GLY A 82 -22.99 8.58 -8.25
C GLY A 82 -23.09 7.31 -9.11
N ASN A 83 -21.99 6.79 -9.64
CA ASN A 83 -21.95 5.68 -10.59
C ASN A 83 -21.32 4.38 -10.07
N LYS A 84 -20.87 4.31 -8.83
CA LYS A 84 -20.22 3.13 -8.21
C LYS A 84 -19.06 2.53 -9.03
N THR A 85 -18.48 3.28 -9.96
CA THR A 85 -17.34 2.91 -10.77
C THR A 85 -16.43 4.10 -11.01
N ALA A 86 -15.12 3.84 -11.06
CA ALA A 86 -14.12 4.80 -11.49
C ALA A 86 -13.23 4.18 -12.57
N GLU A 87 -12.51 4.98 -13.32
CA GLU A 87 -11.50 4.54 -14.27
C GLU A 87 -10.14 5.11 -13.87
N ILE A 88 -9.09 4.29 -13.96
CA ILE A 88 -7.72 4.74 -13.73
C ILE A 88 -7.00 4.88 -15.07
N ILE A 89 -6.45 6.06 -15.31
CA ILE A 89 -5.58 6.35 -16.44
C ILE A 89 -4.15 6.49 -15.93
N LEU A 90 -3.26 5.65 -16.41
CA LEU A 90 -1.83 5.68 -16.07
C LEU A 90 -1.02 6.08 -17.30
N ASN A 91 -0.28 7.19 -17.23
CA ASN A 91 0.55 7.70 -18.33
C ASN A 91 -0.24 7.84 -19.64
N GLY A 92 -1.51 8.25 -19.56
CA GLY A 92 -2.40 8.42 -20.71
C GLY A 92 -3.05 7.13 -21.22
N GLN A 93 -2.81 5.98 -20.59
CA GLN A 93 -3.43 4.69 -20.93
C GLN A 93 -4.39 4.21 -19.85
N SER A 94 -5.56 3.72 -20.26
CA SER A 94 -6.53 3.16 -19.31
C SER A 94 -6.01 1.86 -18.69
N LEU A 95 -6.03 1.80 -17.37
CA LEU A 95 -5.85 0.55 -16.61
C LEU A 95 -7.18 -0.20 -16.40
N GLY A 96 -8.26 0.33 -16.98
CA GLY A 96 -9.59 -0.22 -16.85
C GLY A 96 -10.37 0.33 -15.66
N THR A 97 -11.59 -0.16 -15.55
CA THR A 97 -12.57 0.28 -14.56
C THR A 97 -12.28 -0.33 -13.18
N VAL A 98 -12.48 0.46 -12.14
CA VAL A 98 -12.56 0.04 -10.75
C VAL A 98 -14.04 -0.08 -10.39
N PRO A 99 -14.60 -1.28 -10.30
CA PRO A 99 -16.01 -1.50 -10.01
C PRO A 99 -16.28 -1.51 -8.49
N ASN A 100 -17.55 -1.53 -8.14
CA ASN A 100 -18.03 -1.77 -6.79
C ASN A 100 -17.50 -0.78 -5.74
N ILE A 101 -17.51 0.52 -6.08
CA ILE A 101 -17.22 1.55 -5.08
C ILE A 101 -18.30 1.48 -4.01
N SER A 102 -17.88 1.33 -2.76
CA SER A 102 -18.80 1.24 -1.61
C SER A 102 -19.46 2.59 -1.32
N GLU A 103 -20.48 2.57 -0.45
CA GLU A 103 -21.12 3.81 0.02
C GLU A 103 -20.16 4.75 0.75
N ASP A 104 -19.07 4.20 1.33
CA ASP A 104 -17.99 4.97 1.97
C ASP A 104 -16.94 5.48 0.97
N GLY A 105 -17.17 5.36 -0.34
CA GLY A 105 -16.26 5.83 -1.39
C GLY A 105 -15.04 4.92 -1.65
N ASN A 106 -14.96 3.72 -1.08
CA ASN A 106 -13.80 2.85 -1.21
C ASN A 106 -14.02 1.74 -2.25
N ALA A 107 -12.98 1.45 -3.04
CA ALA A 107 -12.99 0.33 -3.97
C ALA A 107 -11.63 -0.37 -4.04
N LYS A 108 -11.66 -1.71 -4.09
CA LYS A 108 -10.43 -2.51 -4.23
C LYS A 108 -9.97 -2.50 -5.68
N LEU A 109 -8.68 -2.25 -5.89
CA LEU A 109 -8.04 -2.40 -7.20
C LEU A 109 -7.75 -3.87 -7.49
N SER A 110 -7.76 -4.23 -8.77
CA SER A 110 -7.29 -5.53 -9.22
C SER A 110 -5.77 -5.67 -9.01
N GLU A 111 -5.29 -6.91 -8.96
CA GLU A 111 -3.85 -7.20 -8.87
C GLU A 111 -3.07 -6.55 -10.03
N LYS A 112 -3.61 -6.61 -11.24
CA LYS A 112 -3.01 -5.96 -12.42
C LYS A 112 -2.86 -4.45 -12.23
N GLN A 113 -3.94 -3.76 -11.84
CA GLN A 113 -3.92 -2.31 -11.58
C GLN A 113 -2.91 -1.96 -10.48
N THR A 114 -2.91 -2.72 -9.39
CA THR A 114 -1.97 -2.53 -8.28
C THR A 114 -0.51 -2.65 -8.75
N THR A 115 -0.19 -3.69 -9.51
CA THR A 115 1.18 -3.96 -9.99
C THR A 115 1.65 -2.89 -10.98
N GLU A 116 0.79 -2.47 -11.90
CA GLU A 116 1.13 -1.45 -12.90
C GLU A 116 1.33 -0.07 -12.24
N LEU A 117 0.50 0.30 -11.27
CA LEU A 117 0.68 1.53 -10.49
C LEU A 117 1.99 1.52 -9.71
N LEU A 118 2.28 0.46 -8.95
CA LEU A 118 3.53 0.34 -8.19
C LEU A 118 4.75 0.40 -9.11
N THR A 119 4.68 -0.22 -10.29
CA THR A 119 5.77 -0.20 -11.26
C THR A 119 6.03 1.20 -11.78
N ALA A 120 4.97 1.95 -12.11
CA ALA A 120 5.09 3.31 -12.61
C ALA A 120 5.58 4.29 -11.52
N LEU A 121 5.13 4.12 -10.28
CA LEU A 121 5.50 4.95 -9.13
C LEU A 121 6.97 4.81 -8.68
N LYS A 122 7.73 3.88 -9.26
CA LYS A 122 9.21 3.83 -9.09
C LYS A 122 9.91 5.02 -9.75
N GLY A 123 9.27 5.60 -10.77
CA GLY A 123 9.73 6.79 -11.49
C GLY A 123 8.66 7.86 -11.52
N ASN A 124 8.64 8.64 -12.60
CA ASN A 124 7.60 9.63 -12.82
C ASN A 124 6.34 8.96 -13.40
N ALA A 125 5.21 9.18 -12.76
CA ALA A 125 3.93 8.63 -13.16
C ALA A 125 2.86 9.73 -13.25
N SER A 126 2.04 9.69 -14.28
CA SER A 126 0.81 10.48 -14.36
C SER A 126 -0.37 9.56 -14.08
N ILE A 127 -0.97 9.71 -12.91
CA ILE A 127 -2.12 8.91 -12.47
C ILE A 127 -3.34 9.80 -12.45
N GLU A 128 -4.35 9.48 -13.27
CA GLU A 128 -5.62 10.18 -13.30
C GLU A 128 -6.73 9.19 -12.90
N VAL A 129 -7.66 9.66 -12.10
CA VAL A 129 -8.87 8.93 -11.70
C VAL A 129 -10.08 9.67 -12.24
N ILE A 130 -10.89 8.97 -13.03
CA ILE A 130 -12.11 9.51 -13.63
C ILE A 130 -13.30 8.84 -12.93
N PHE A 131 -14.21 9.64 -12.37
CA PHE A 131 -15.42 9.16 -11.72
C PHE A 131 -16.56 10.16 -11.94
N GLY A 132 -17.65 9.68 -12.53
CA GLY A 132 -18.72 10.57 -12.99
C GLY A 132 -18.21 11.59 -14.00
N GLU A 133 -18.38 12.87 -13.70
CA GLU A 133 -17.90 14.00 -14.52
C GLU A 133 -16.55 14.54 -14.04
N PHE A 134 -16.00 13.96 -12.98
CA PHE A 134 -14.78 14.42 -12.33
C PHE A 134 -13.55 13.69 -12.85
N LYS A 135 -12.44 14.42 -12.92
CA LYS A 135 -11.14 13.92 -13.31
C LYS A 135 -10.08 14.51 -12.40
N GLU A 136 -9.54 13.68 -11.52
CA GLU A 136 -8.57 14.07 -10.53
C GLU A 136 -7.23 13.36 -10.74
N LYS A 137 -6.13 13.97 -10.28
CA LYS A 137 -4.80 13.40 -10.35
C LYS A 137 -4.32 12.98 -8.98
N VAL A 138 -3.78 11.78 -8.88
CA VAL A 138 -2.99 11.34 -7.72
C VAL A 138 -1.53 11.68 -7.97
N SER A 139 -0.89 12.33 -7.00
CA SER A 139 0.51 12.73 -7.10
C SER A 139 1.44 11.52 -7.08
N ASP A 140 2.51 11.57 -7.86
CA ASP A 140 3.62 10.61 -7.80
C ASP A 140 4.76 11.07 -6.88
N LYS A 141 4.69 12.34 -6.39
CA LYS A 141 5.76 12.95 -5.61
C LYS A 141 5.91 12.31 -4.23
N GLY A 142 7.03 11.67 -4.01
CA GLY A 142 7.34 10.98 -2.75
C GLY A 142 7.03 9.48 -2.74
N ALA A 143 6.29 8.95 -3.72
CA ALA A 143 5.93 7.54 -3.80
C ALA A 143 7.13 6.60 -3.75
N ALA A 144 8.15 6.83 -4.58
CA ALA A 144 9.36 6.00 -4.62
C ALA A 144 10.10 5.99 -3.26
N ALA A 145 10.16 7.14 -2.57
CA ALA A 145 10.77 7.23 -1.25
C ALA A 145 9.97 6.48 -0.18
N ALA A 146 8.63 6.55 -0.24
CA ALA A 146 7.75 5.80 0.64
C ALA A 146 7.88 4.28 0.41
N MET A 147 7.90 3.82 -0.85
CA MET A 147 8.13 2.42 -1.21
C MET A 147 9.47 1.89 -0.72
N LEU A 148 10.56 2.66 -0.94
CA LEU A 148 11.90 2.30 -0.46
C LEU A 148 11.92 2.13 1.06
N LYS A 149 11.26 3.05 1.79
CA LYS A 149 11.18 2.96 3.25
C LYS A 149 10.29 1.82 3.74
N MET A 150 9.21 1.49 3.01
CA MET A 150 8.41 0.29 3.28
C MET A 150 9.25 -0.97 3.15
N ASP A 151 10.06 -1.09 2.08
CA ASP A 151 10.97 -2.22 1.88
C ASP A 151 12.03 -2.31 2.99
N GLU A 152 12.62 -1.17 3.37
CA GLU A 152 13.58 -1.11 4.47
C GLU A 152 12.97 -1.58 5.79
N PHE A 153 11.79 -1.06 6.15
CA PHE A 153 11.09 -1.41 7.39
C PHE A 153 10.74 -2.90 7.46
N GLN A 154 10.27 -3.46 6.36
CA GLN A 154 9.92 -4.88 6.26
C GLN A 154 11.10 -5.79 5.87
N GLN A 155 12.34 -5.26 5.82
CA GLN A 155 13.56 -5.99 5.47
C GLN A 155 13.48 -6.68 4.09
N ARG A 156 12.93 -5.94 3.08
CA ARG A 156 12.74 -6.44 1.72
C ARG A 156 13.77 -5.94 0.71
N LEU A 157 14.61 -4.99 1.11
CA LEU A 157 15.65 -4.44 0.22
C LEU A 157 16.50 -5.57 -0.39
N ASN A 158 16.71 -5.50 -1.70
CA ASN A 158 17.45 -6.49 -2.47
C ASN A 158 16.86 -7.91 -2.47
N THR A 159 15.56 -8.04 -2.22
CA THR A 159 14.84 -9.32 -2.33
C THR A 159 13.92 -9.32 -3.56
N PRO A 160 13.48 -10.51 -4.05
CA PRO A 160 12.52 -10.58 -5.15
C PRO A 160 11.16 -9.91 -4.88
N SER A 161 10.83 -9.66 -3.61
CA SER A 161 9.60 -9.00 -3.17
C SER A 161 9.77 -7.52 -2.88
N ALA A 162 10.94 -6.93 -3.17
CA ALA A 162 11.15 -5.49 -3.06
C ALA A 162 10.26 -4.70 -4.03
N LEU A 163 9.78 -3.55 -3.57
CA LEU A 163 9.01 -2.62 -4.41
C LEU A 163 9.91 -1.76 -5.29
N ILE A 164 11.12 -1.46 -4.80
CA ILE A 164 12.13 -0.64 -5.49
C ILE A 164 13.33 -1.47 -5.89
#